data_01d98548871917b1bfd87c76324e75c2
#
_entry.id   01d98548871917b1bfd87c76324e75c2
#
_cell.length_a   1.000
_cell.length_b   1.000
_cell.length_c   1.000
_cell.angle_alpha   90.00
_cell.angle_beta   90.00
_cell.angle_gamma   90.00
#
_symmetry.space_group_name_H-M   'P 1'
#
loop_
_entity.id
_entity.type
_entity.pdbx_description
1 polymer ?
#
loop_
_entity_poly.entity_id
_entity_poly.type
_entity_poly.pdbx_seq_one_letter_code
_entity_poly.pdbx_strand_id
1 'polypeptide(L)'
;MSLDGKVALVTGASRGIGHAIAAELAKHGAKVAGTATSEAGLKNIPGIGKILNVRDAAQCDALIEAIQNDTGEIAILVNNAGITRDNLALRMKDADWDEVIETNLRAVFRLSRAVMRGMMKARWGRIINITSVVGAAGNPGQANYAAAKAGVVGMTKSLAAELGSRNITVNCVAPGFIDTNMTRALSDAQRKALLEHIPLGRLGSVEDVAAAVAYLASPAAGYITGAVLHVNGGMYMS
;
A
#
# COMPACT_ATOMS: atom_id res chain seq x y z
N MET A 1 0.68 3.39 20.43
CA MET A 1 1.53 2.69 19.42
C MET A 1 2.68 3.64 19.10
N SER A 2 3.85 3.48 19.72
CA SER A 2 4.98 4.36 19.40
C SER A 2 5.78 3.81 18.23
N LEU A 3 6.09 4.69 17.27
CA LEU A 3 7.00 4.46 16.15
C LEU A 3 8.20 5.40 16.19
N ASP A 4 8.51 5.93 17.39
CA ASP A 4 9.55 6.92 17.60
C ASP A 4 10.90 6.46 17.03
N GLY A 5 11.52 7.34 16.25
CA GLY A 5 12.80 7.09 15.59
C GLY A 5 12.77 6.12 14.40
N LYS A 6 11.62 5.52 14.04
CA LYS A 6 11.49 4.65 12.87
C LYS A 6 11.35 5.48 11.60
N VAL A 7 12.12 5.15 10.59
CA VAL A 7 11.95 5.74 9.24
C VAL A 7 10.91 4.93 8.47
N ALA A 8 9.89 5.60 7.96
CA ALA A 8 8.82 5.01 7.17
C ALA A 8 8.83 5.56 5.75
N LEU A 9 8.83 4.67 4.75
CA LEU A 9 8.61 5.02 3.35
C LEU A 9 7.18 4.66 2.95
N VAL A 10 6.42 5.66 2.47
CA VAL A 10 5.05 5.47 1.97
C VAL A 10 5.00 5.87 0.49
N THR A 11 4.72 4.92 -0.40
CA THR A 11 4.60 5.23 -1.82
C THR A 11 3.22 5.80 -2.18
N GLY A 12 3.17 6.81 -3.06
CA GLY A 12 1.90 7.45 -3.44
C GLY A 12 1.23 8.21 -2.31
N ALA A 13 2.01 8.98 -1.52
CA ALA A 13 1.57 9.65 -0.31
C ALA A 13 0.96 11.06 -0.52
N SER A 14 0.79 11.50 -1.77
CA SER A 14 0.32 12.87 -2.06
C SER A 14 -1.19 13.08 -1.88
N ARG A 15 -1.99 12.01 -1.79
CA ARG A 15 -3.46 12.07 -1.66
C ARG A 15 -4.05 10.75 -1.15
N GLY A 16 -5.34 10.81 -0.79
CA GLY A 16 -6.14 9.63 -0.47
C GLY A 16 -5.54 8.77 0.63
N ILE A 17 -5.58 7.45 0.45
CA ILE A 17 -5.13 6.46 1.44
C ILE A 17 -3.65 6.67 1.80
N GLY A 18 -2.77 6.87 0.82
CA GLY A 18 -1.35 7.05 1.07
C GLY A 18 -1.03 8.31 1.91
N HIS A 19 -1.76 9.41 1.69
CA HIS A 19 -1.65 10.61 2.50
C HIS A 19 -2.07 10.37 3.95
N ALA A 20 -3.22 9.73 4.15
CA ALA A 20 -3.73 9.41 5.49
C ALA A 20 -2.77 8.46 6.24
N ILE A 21 -2.22 7.46 5.55
CA ILE A 21 -1.20 6.56 6.11
C ILE A 21 0.04 7.34 6.55
N ALA A 22 0.56 8.21 5.69
CA ALA A 22 1.74 9.02 6.00
C ALA A 22 1.50 9.91 7.22
N ALA A 23 0.34 10.58 7.29
CA ALA A 23 -0.05 11.41 8.42
C ALA A 23 -0.20 10.60 9.72
N GLU A 24 -0.82 9.42 9.67
CA GLU A 24 -1.04 8.59 10.85
C GLU A 24 0.28 8.00 11.37
N LEU A 25 1.19 7.56 10.50
CA LEU A 25 2.53 7.10 10.91
C LEU A 25 3.34 8.24 11.54
N ALA A 26 3.28 9.45 10.98
CA ALA A 26 3.94 10.63 11.55
C ALA A 26 3.39 10.99 12.93
N LYS A 27 2.07 10.95 13.13
CA LYS A 27 1.40 11.15 14.41
C LYS A 27 1.87 10.16 15.50
N HIS A 28 2.27 8.96 15.09
CA HIS A 28 2.84 7.95 15.98
C HIS A 28 4.36 8.06 16.18
N GLY A 29 5.01 9.11 15.68
CA GLY A 29 6.43 9.41 15.90
C GLY A 29 7.38 8.89 14.81
N ALA A 30 6.87 8.32 13.71
CA ALA A 30 7.72 7.91 12.61
C ALA A 30 8.27 9.12 11.82
N LYS A 31 9.51 9.02 11.35
CA LYS A 31 10.07 9.92 10.34
C LYS A 31 9.58 9.46 8.97
N VAL A 32 8.60 10.15 8.40
CA VAL A 32 7.96 9.71 7.15
C VAL A 32 8.62 10.32 5.93
N ALA A 33 9.04 9.48 4.99
CA ALA A 33 9.31 9.83 3.60
C ALA A 33 8.14 9.36 2.74
N GLY A 34 7.51 10.28 2.04
CA GLY A 34 6.39 9.98 1.14
C GLY A 34 6.76 10.25 -0.31
N THR A 35 6.15 9.52 -1.25
CA THR A 35 6.42 9.74 -2.68
C THR A 35 5.23 10.27 -3.45
N ALA A 36 5.51 11.05 -4.49
CA ALA A 36 4.58 11.52 -5.50
C ALA A 36 5.21 11.41 -6.89
N THR A 37 4.39 11.45 -7.94
CA THR A 37 4.87 11.42 -9.32
C THR A 37 5.12 12.81 -9.91
N SER A 38 4.83 13.88 -9.16
CA SER A 38 4.99 15.27 -9.60
C SER A 38 5.37 16.22 -8.47
N GLU A 39 6.04 17.32 -8.80
CA GLU A 39 6.38 18.41 -7.86
C GLU A 39 5.15 18.96 -7.11
N ALA A 40 4.03 19.12 -7.82
CA ALA A 40 2.79 19.60 -7.20
C ALA A 40 2.29 18.65 -6.09
N GLY A 41 2.50 17.35 -6.26
CA GLY A 41 2.13 16.32 -5.27
C GLY A 41 2.99 16.36 -4.02
N LEU A 42 4.23 16.84 -4.09
CA LEU A 42 5.13 16.90 -2.93
C LEU A 42 4.62 17.82 -1.83
N LYS A 43 3.97 18.91 -2.19
CA LYS A 43 3.44 19.91 -1.25
C LYS A 43 2.42 19.35 -0.27
N ASN A 44 1.78 18.24 -0.62
CA ASN A 44 0.73 17.61 0.16
C ASN A 44 1.24 16.42 0.99
N ILE A 45 2.53 16.11 0.97
CA ILE A 45 3.06 14.93 1.68
C ILE A 45 3.32 15.29 3.15
N PRO A 46 2.74 14.56 4.10
CA PRO A 46 3.08 14.66 5.51
C PRO A 46 4.50 14.11 5.73
N GLY A 47 5.50 14.97 5.90
CA GLY A 47 6.90 14.59 6.06
C GLY A 47 7.78 14.97 4.87
N ILE A 48 8.78 14.14 4.56
CA ILE A 48 9.76 14.40 3.49
C ILE A 48 9.18 13.92 2.17
N GLY A 49 8.90 14.87 1.24
CA GLY A 49 8.43 14.54 -0.09
C GLY A 49 9.56 14.17 -1.04
N LYS A 50 9.39 13.08 -1.79
CA LYS A 50 10.34 12.64 -2.85
C LYS A 50 9.57 12.31 -4.13
N ILE A 51 10.12 12.65 -5.29
CA ILE A 51 9.55 12.23 -6.59
C ILE A 51 9.93 10.79 -6.84
N LEU A 52 8.97 9.99 -7.27
CA LEU A 52 9.19 8.60 -7.66
C LEU A 52 8.16 8.14 -8.70
N ASN A 53 8.66 7.62 -9.81
CA ASN A 53 7.91 6.69 -10.64
C ASN A 53 8.30 5.26 -10.23
N VAL A 54 7.39 4.56 -9.55
CA VAL A 54 7.68 3.20 -9.02
C VAL A 54 8.00 2.15 -10.09
N ARG A 55 7.69 2.42 -11.36
CA ARG A 55 8.06 1.56 -12.50
C ARG A 55 9.53 1.68 -12.88
N ASP A 56 10.15 2.79 -12.56
CA ASP A 56 11.57 3.04 -12.86
C ASP A 56 12.45 2.40 -11.76
N ALA A 57 13.21 1.38 -12.15
CA ALA A 57 14.07 0.64 -11.23
C ALA A 57 15.19 1.53 -10.66
N ALA A 58 15.83 2.33 -11.52
CA ALA A 58 16.94 3.18 -11.11
C ALA A 58 16.46 4.27 -10.13
N GLN A 59 15.28 4.86 -10.38
CA GLN A 59 14.68 5.81 -9.45
C GLN A 59 14.34 5.16 -8.10
N CYS A 60 13.84 3.91 -8.09
CA CYS A 60 13.56 3.19 -6.84
C CYS A 60 14.84 2.99 -6.01
N ASP A 61 15.92 2.52 -6.64
CA ASP A 61 17.20 2.26 -5.96
C ASP A 61 17.82 3.56 -5.44
N ALA A 62 17.88 4.60 -6.28
CA ALA A 62 18.37 5.91 -5.88
C ALA A 62 17.57 6.57 -4.76
N LEU A 63 16.23 6.39 -4.75
CA LEU A 63 15.37 6.89 -3.68
C LEU A 63 15.69 6.21 -2.34
N ILE A 64 15.81 4.88 -2.33
CA ILE A 64 16.12 4.12 -1.12
C ILE A 64 17.48 4.59 -0.54
N GLU A 65 18.49 4.71 -1.38
CA GLU A 65 19.81 5.19 -0.98
C GLU A 65 19.75 6.63 -0.42
N ALA A 66 19.04 7.53 -1.09
CA ALA A 66 18.89 8.90 -0.62
C ALA A 66 18.19 8.99 0.73
N ILE A 67 17.11 8.22 0.95
CA ILE A 67 16.42 8.19 2.24
C ILE A 67 17.33 7.63 3.32
N GLN A 68 18.06 6.55 3.05
CA GLN A 68 18.99 5.94 4.02
C GLN A 68 20.10 6.91 4.42
N ASN A 69 20.64 7.68 3.49
CA ASN A 69 21.67 8.68 3.77
C ASN A 69 21.13 9.89 4.57
N ASP A 70 19.90 10.35 4.21
CA ASP A 70 19.31 11.56 4.81
C ASP A 70 18.68 11.30 6.19
N THR A 71 18.08 10.13 6.40
CA THR A 71 17.20 9.88 7.56
C THR A 71 17.52 8.60 8.33
N GLY A 72 18.31 7.71 7.76
CA GLY A 72 18.63 6.39 8.30
C GLY A 72 17.89 5.26 7.64
N GLU A 73 18.13 4.03 8.09
CA GLU A 73 17.56 2.81 7.51
C GLU A 73 16.03 2.79 7.53
N ILE A 74 15.44 2.44 6.40
CA ILE A 74 13.98 2.32 6.27
C ILE A 74 13.51 1.12 7.08
N ALA A 75 12.83 1.40 8.17
CA ALA A 75 12.29 0.41 9.09
C ALA A 75 10.86 -0.02 8.72
N ILE A 76 10.09 0.85 8.08
CA ILE A 76 8.70 0.61 7.67
C ILE A 76 8.58 0.95 6.19
N LEU A 77 8.08 -0.01 5.40
CA LEU A 77 7.73 0.21 3.99
C LEU A 77 6.23 0.01 3.82
N VAL A 78 5.55 1.04 3.27
CA VAL A 78 4.15 0.93 2.85
C VAL A 78 4.06 1.06 1.34
N ASN A 79 3.80 -0.05 0.67
CA ASN A 79 3.56 -0.11 -0.76
C ASN A 79 2.09 0.23 -1.04
N ASN A 80 1.81 1.53 -1.26
CA ASN A 80 0.46 2.03 -1.53
C ASN A 80 0.27 2.52 -2.97
N ALA A 81 1.32 2.98 -3.65
CA ALA A 81 1.21 3.43 -5.04
C ALA A 81 0.56 2.36 -5.93
N GLY A 82 -0.40 2.77 -6.74
CA GLY A 82 -1.11 1.87 -7.63
C GLY A 82 -1.97 2.62 -8.64
N ILE A 83 -2.32 1.92 -9.72
CA ILE A 83 -3.17 2.41 -10.80
C ILE A 83 -4.21 1.36 -11.16
N THR A 84 -5.26 1.78 -11.85
CA THR A 84 -6.20 0.91 -12.57
C THR A 84 -6.19 1.26 -14.06
N ARG A 85 -6.47 0.26 -14.90
CA ARG A 85 -6.74 0.38 -16.35
C ARG A 85 -7.86 -0.60 -16.65
N ASP A 86 -9.07 -0.12 -16.37
CA ASP A 86 -10.26 -0.97 -16.37
C ASP A 86 -10.80 -1.16 -17.80
N ASN A 87 -11.00 -2.40 -18.20
CA ASN A 87 -11.67 -2.78 -19.42
C ASN A 87 -12.10 -4.25 -19.34
N LEU A 88 -13.18 -4.62 -20.05
CA LEU A 88 -13.56 -6.03 -20.19
C LEU A 88 -12.40 -6.83 -20.79
N ALA A 89 -12.19 -8.06 -20.33
CA ALA A 89 -11.05 -8.89 -20.71
C ALA A 89 -10.85 -9.01 -22.24
N LEU A 90 -11.95 -9.16 -22.99
CA LEU A 90 -11.92 -9.23 -24.45
C LEU A 90 -11.40 -7.94 -25.12
N ARG A 91 -11.48 -6.80 -24.45
CA ARG A 91 -11.10 -5.48 -24.98
C ARG A 91 -9.88 -4.90 -24.28
N MET A 92 -9.35 -5.58 -23.26
CA MET A 92 -8.18 -5.15 -22.51
C MET A 92 -6.93 -5.25 -23.40
N LYS A 93 -6.19 -4.17 -23.50
CA LYS A 93 -4.94 -4.13 -24.26
C LYS A 93 -3.79 -4.68 -23.42
N ASP A 94 -2.85 -5.38 -24.05
CA ASP A 94 -1.64 -5.89 -23.38
C ASP A 94 -0.88 -4.75 -22.66
N ALA A 95 -0.79 -3.56 -23.28
CA ALA A 95 -0.15 -2.40 -22.67
C ALA A 95 -0.83 -1.95 -21.37
N ASP A 96 -2.17 -2.01 -21.28
CA ASP A 96 -2.93 -1.69 -20.06
C ASP A 96 -2.72 -2.77 -18.98
N TRP A 97 -2.64 -4.03 -19.41
CA TRP A 97 -2.28 -5.15 -18.53
C TRP A 97 -0.89 -4.97 -17.96
N ASP A 98 0.12 -4.77 -18.80
CA ASP A 98 1.52 -4.65 -18.42
C ASP A 98 1.76 -3.46 -17.50
N GLU A 99 1.13 -2.30 -17.79
CA GLU A 99 1.24 -1.12 -16.95
C GLU A 99 0.74 -1.36 -15.53
N VAL A 100 -0.38 -2.08 -15.38
CA VAL A 100 -0.96 -2.42 -14.08
C VAL A 100 -0.08 -3.43 -13.33
N ILE A 101 0.39 -4.47 -13.99
CA ILE A 101 1.29 -5.48 -13.39
C ILE A 101 2.61 -4.85 -12.97
N GLU A 102 3.21 -4.01 -13.81
CA GLU A 102 4.47 -3.33 -13.51
C GLU A 102 4.34 -2.42 -12.29
N THR A 103 3.24 -1.66 -12.22
CA THR A 103 3.02 -0.70 -11.12
C THR A 103 2.57 -1.38 -9.83
N ASN A 104 1.58 -2.29 -9.91
CA ASN A 104 0.89 -2.79 -8.72
C ASN A 104 1.49 -4.09 -8.16
N LEU A 105 2.36 -4.77 -8.90
CA LEU A 105 2.99 -6.01 -8.46
C LEU A 105 4.51 -5.95 -8.53
N ARG A 106 5.10 -5.69 -9.72
CA ARG A 106 6.57 -5.70 -9.87
C ARG A 106 7.24 -4.62 -9.03
N ALA A 107 6.69 -3.40 -9.01
CA ALA A 107 7.22 -2.31 -8.21
C ALA A 107 7.16 -2.63 -6.70
N VAL A 108 6.09 -3.27 -6.24
CA VAL A 108 5.94 -3.72 -4.84
C VAL A 108 7.05 -4.71 -4.47
N PHE A 109 7.32 -5.70 -5.34
CA PHE A 109 8.43 -6.62 -5.14
C PHE A 109 9.79 -5.91 -5.10
N ARG A 110 10.04 -5.01 -6.06
CA ARG A 110 11.30 -4.26 -6.18
C ARG A 110 11.59 -3.45 -4.92
N LEU A 111 10.65 -2.64 -4.47
CA LEU A 111 10.79 -1.82 -3.27
C LEU A 111 10.93 -2.67 -2.00
N SER A 112 10.16 -3.74 -1.88
CA SER A 112 10.29 -4.67 -0.75
C SER A 112 11.70 -5.24 -0.69
N ARG A 113 12.20 -5.78 -1.81
CA ARG A 113 13.56 -6.33 -1.91
C ARG A 113 14.64 -5.30 -1.55
N ALA A 114 14.49 -4.05 -1.99
CA ALA A 114 15.47 -2.99 -1.76
C ALA A 114 15.66 -2.65 -0.27
N VAL A 115 14.60 -2.71 0.55
CA VAL A 115 14.68 -2.40 1.99
C VAL A 115 15.08 -3.61 2.86
N MET A 116 14.95 -4.85 2.32
CA MET A 116 15.15 -6.08 3.13
C MET A 116 16.53 -6.15 3.77
N ARG A 117 17.59 -5.77 3.05
CA ARG A 117 18.97 -5.87 3.57
C ARG A 117 19.18 -5.04 4.84
N GLY A 118 18.68 -3.79 4.86
CA GLY A 118 18.74 -2.91 6.02
C GLY A 118 17.90 -3.46 7.19
N MET A 119 16.67 -3.88 6.91
CA MET A 119 15.78 -4.48 7.91
C MET A 119 16.37 -5.77 8.52
N MET A 120 16.99 -6.64 7.70
CA MET A 120 17.65 -7.88 8.17
C MET A 120 18.85 -7.58 9.08
N LYS A 121 19.66 -6.56 8.74
CA LYS A 121 20.79 -6.11 9.57
C LYS A 121 20.30 -5.53 10.90
N ALA A 122 19.23 -4.75 10.88
CA ALA A 122 18.61 -4.18 12.08
C ALA A 122 17.82 -5.21 12.91
N ARG A 123 17.55 -6.42 12.38
CA ARG A 123 16.65 -7.44 12.95
C ARG A 123 15.29 -6.85 13.35
N TRP A 124 14.79 -5.93 12.55
CA TRP A 124 13.49 -5.31 12.71
C TRP A 124 13.02 -4.73 11.37
N GLY A 125 11.78 -4.96 11.01
CA GLY A 125 11.16 -4.38 9.82
C GLY A 125 9.67 -4.63 9.75
N ARG A 126 8.97 -3.74 9.02
CA ARG A 126 7.54 -3.84 8.73
C ARG A 126 7.32 -3.52 7.26
N ILE A 127 6.87 -4.50 6.50
CA ILE A 127 6.46 -4.30 5.09
C ILE A 127 4.95 -4.46 5.03
N ILE A 128 4.25 -3.43 4.59
CA ILE A 128 2.79 -3.40 4.52
C ILE A 128 2.39 -3.08 3.08
N ASN A 129 1.68 -4.01 2.46
CA ASN A 129 1.25 -3.89 1.06
C ASN A 129 -0.25 -3.55 1.01
N ILE A 130 -0.59 -2.43 0.37
CA ILE A 130 -2.00 -2.07 0.16
C ILE A 130 -2.51 -2.85 -1.05
N THR A 131 -3.36 -3.82 -0.76
CA THR A 131 -4.03 -4.65 -1.74
C THR A 131 -5.44 -4.11 -2.06
N SER A 132 -6.43 -4.95 -2.19
CA SER A 132 -7.83 -4.57 -2.41
C SER A 132 -8.73 -5.78 -2.18
N VAL A 133 -9.97 -5.53 -1.80
CA VAL A 133 -11.03 -6.55 -1.83
C VAL A 133 -11.15 -7.21 -3.21
N VAL A 134 -10.88 -6.44 -4.28
CA VAL A 134 -10.90 -6.93 -5.68
C VAL A 134 -9.87 -8.04 -5.92
N GLY A 135 -8.74 -8.02 -5.22
CA GLY A 135 -7.75 -9.09 -5.32
C GLY A 135 -8.22 -10.45 -4.78
N ALA A 136 -9.22 -10.46 -3.90
CA ALA A 136 -9.82 -11.66 -3.33
C ALA A 136 -11.12 -12.05 -4.04
N ALA A 137 -12.02 -11.09 -4.28
CA ALA A 137 -13.34 -11.34 -4.84
C ALA A 137 -13.39 -11.28 -6.39
N GLY A 138 -12.42 -10.61 -7.02
CA GLY A 138 -12.52 -10.23 -8.42
C GLY A 138 -13.46 -9.04 -8.63
N ASN A 139 -13.41 -8.46 -9.84
CA ASN A 139 -14.40 -7.47 -10.28
C ASN A 139 -14.41 -7.43 -11.81
N PRO A 140 -15.58 -7.46 -12.46
CA PRO A 140 -15.67 -7.34 -13.91
C PRO A 140 -14.93 -6.09 -14.43
N GLY A 141 -14.14 -6.25 -15.49
CA GLY A 141 -13.34 -5.18 -16.06
C GLY A 141 -11.99 -4.92 -15.39
N GLN A 142 -11.64 -5.63 -14.32
CA GLN A 142 -10.42 -5.43 -13.55
C GLN A 142 -9.52 -6.68 -13.47
N ALA A 143 -9.49 -7.49 -14.53
CA ALA A 143 -8.70 -8.73 -14.52
C ALA A 143 -7.21 -8.49 -14.23
N ASN A 144 -6.60 -7.44 -14.82
CA ASN A 144 -5.22 -7.02 -14.57
C ASN A 144 -5.00 -6.57 -13.11
N TYR A 145 -5.89 -5.74 -12.59
CA TYR A 145 -5.82 -5.22 -11.23
C TYR A 145 -6.02 -6.33 -10.19
N ALA A 146 -7.03 -7.19 -10.39
CA ALA A 146 -7.28 -8.35 -9.54
C ALA A 146 -6.08 -9.30 -9.50
N ALA A 147 -5.52 -9.63 -10.67
CA ALA A 147 -4.32 -10.46 -10.79
C ALA A 147 -3.12 -9.86 -10.04
N ALA A 148 -2.86 -8.55 -10.21
CA ALA A 148 -1.78 -7.86 -9.52
C ALA A 148 -1.97 -7.90 -8.00
N LYS A 149 -3.17 -7.57 -7.50
CA LYS A 149 -3.45 -7.51 -6.06
C LYS A 149 -3.47 -8.90 -5.40
N ALA A 150 -3.95 -9.93 -6.10
CA ALA A 150 -3.84 -11.33 -5.68
C ALA A 150 -2.37 -11.79 -5.66
N GLY A 151 -1.57 -11.43 -6.68
CA GLY A 151 -0.15 -11.72 -6.73
C GLY A 151 0.64 -11.11 -5.56
N VAL A 152 0.29 -9.89 -5.14
CA VAL A 152 0.89 -9.26 -3.95
C VAL A 152 0.58 -10.08 -2.69
N VAL A 153 -0.62 -10.65 -2.55
CA VAL A 153 -0.96 -11.49 -1.39
C VAL A 153 -0.10 -12.75 -1.35
N GLY A 154 0.06 -13.44 -2.48
CA GLY A 154 0.94 -14.61 -2.59
C GLY A 154 2.40 -14.29 -2.26
N MET A 155 2.91 -13.20 -2.86
CA MET A 155 4.26 -12.70 -2.59
C MET A 155 4.45 -12.34 -1.10
N THR A 156 3.46 -11.69 -0.48
CA THR A 156 3.50 -11.32 0.95
C THR A 156 3.71 -12.54 1.84
N LYS A 157 3.00 -13.64 1.58
CA LYS A 157 3.14 -14.88 2.35
C LYS A 157 4.55 -15.48 2.21
N SER A 158 5.10 -15.49 1.00
CA SER A 158 6.47 -15.99 0.75
C SER A 158 7.50 -15.15 1.49
N LEU A 159 7.45 -13.82 1.36
CA LEU A 159 8.37 -12.92 2.07
C LEU A 159 8.21 -13.00 3.59
N ALA A 160 7.00 -13.20 4.10
CA ALA A 160 6.75 -13.39 5.53
C ALA A 160 7.47 -14.63 6.07
N ALA A 161 7.43 -15.74 5.33
CA ALA A 161 8.13 -16.97 5.69
C ALA A 161 9.65 -16.80 5.65
N GLU A 162 10.18 -16.11 4.63
CA GLU A 162 11.62 -15.87 4.48
C GLU A 162 12.21 -14.96 5.57
N LEU A 163 11.45 -13.93 5.99
CA LEU A 163 11.95 -12.84 6.82
C LEU A 163 11.60 -12.95 8.29
N GLY A 164 10.68 -13.85 8.66
CA GLY A 164 10.16 -13.97 10.03
C GLY A 164 11.25 -14.20 11.07
N SER A 165 12.27 -15.04 10.78
CA SER A 165 13.40 -15.30 11.68
C SER A 165 14.27 -14.06 11.99
N ARG A 166 14.08 -12.97 11.23
CA ARG A 166 14.76 -11.69 11.40
C ARG A 166 13.88 -10.63 12.07
N ASN A 167 12.73 -11.01 12.66
CA ASN A 167 11.76 -10.09 13.26
C ASN A 167 11.24 -9.02 12.27
N ILE A 168 11.08 -9.44 11.01
CA ILE A 168 10.50 -8.63 9.95
C ILE A 168 9.13 -9.22 9.64
N THR A 169 8.09 -8.41 9.73
CA THR A 169 6.75 -8.85 9.34
C THR A 169 6.37 -8.28 7.98
N VAL A 170 5.67 -9.08 7.18
CA VAL A 170 5.17 -8.70 5.86
C VAL A 170 3.69 -9.01 5.82
N ASN A 171 2.85 -7.97 5.67
CA ASN A 171 1.40 -8.11 5.71
C ASN A 171 0.72 -7.32 4.58
N CYS A 172 -0.52 -7.67 4.29
CA CYS A 172 -1.40 -6.91 3.42
C CYS A 172 -2.49 -6.19 4.23
N VAL A 173 -2.87 -5.00 3.79
CA VAL A 173 -4.14 -4.37 4.10
C VAL A 173 -4.97 -4.38 2.83
N ALA A 174 -6.20 -4.89 2.91
CA ALA A 174 -7.11 -5.02 1.77
C ALA A 174 -8.34 -4.09 1.97
N PRO A 175 -8.28 -2.84 1.47
CA PRO A 175 -9.41 -1.94 1.53
C PRO A 175 -10.57 -2.43 0.65
N GLY A 176 -11.80 -2.13 1.10
CA GLY A 176 -12.98 -2.16 0.27
C GLY A 176 -13.18 -0.83 -0.47
N PHE A 177 -14.43 -0.37 -0.59
CA PHE A 177 -14.72 0.94 -1.12
C PHE A 177 -14.48 2.04 -0.08
N ILE A 178 -13.49 2.88 -0.35
CA ILE A 178 -13.05 3.97 0.53
C ILE A 178 -13.49 5.31 -0.06
N ASP A 179 -13.98 6.22 0.77
CA ASP A 179 -14.36 7.56 0.36
C ASP A 179 -13.11 8.37 -0.02
N THR A 180 -12.88 8.45 -1.31
CA THR A 180 -11.79 9.19 -1.94
C THR A 180 -12.35 10.04 -3.10
N ASN A 181 -11.52 10.88 -3.71
CA ASN A 181 -11.95 11.64 -4.89
C ASN A 181 -12.47 10.74 -6.02
N MET A 182 -12.02 9.50 -6.10
CA MET A 182 -12.46 8.53 -7.11
C MET A 182 -13.90 8.07 -6.84
N THR A 183 -14.25 7.76 -5.60
CA THR A 183 -15.60 7.30 -5.22
C THR A 183 -16.60 8.45 -5.12
N ARG A 184 -16.14 9.67 -4.87
CA ARG A 184 -16.98 10.90 -4.88
C ARG A 184 -17.43 11.29 -6.28
N ALA A 185 -16.77 10.85 -7.33
CA ALA A 185 -17.16 11.09 -8.71
C ALA A 185 -18.30 10.16 -9.20
N LEU A 186 -18.71 9.18 -8.38
CA LEU A 186 -19.81 8.26 -8.70
C LEU A 186 -21.16 8.96 -8.58
N SER A 187 -22.12 8.59 -9.41
CA SER A 187 -23.51 9.01 -9.28
C SER A 187 -24.17 8.46 -8.01
N ASP A 188 -25.22 9.10 -7.53
CA ASP A 188 -25.97 8.64 -6.35
C ASP A 188 -26.49 7.21 -6.51
N ALA A 189 -26.94 6.85 -7.70
CA ALA A 189 -27.41 5.48 -8.02
C ALA A 189 -26.28 4.45 -7.90
N GLN A 190 -25.08 4.76 -8.42
CA GLN A 190 -23.91 3.90 -8.30
C GLN A 190 -23.46 3.78 -6.85
N ARG A 191 -23.45 4.91 -6.11
CA ARG A 191 -23.12 4.93 -4.69
C ARG A 191 -24.08 4.08 -3.87
N LYS A 192 -25.38 4.18 -4.13
CA LYS A 192 -26.41 3.36 -3.45
C LYS A 192 -26.18 1.87 -3.71
N ALA A 193 -25.97 1.48 -4.97
CA ALA A 193 -25.70 0.10 -5.34
C ALA A 193 -24.44 -0.45 -4.64
N LEU A 194 -23.38 0.36 -4.48
CA LEU A 194 -22.18 -0.04 -3.73
C LEU A 194 -22.48 -0.27 -2.25
N LEU A 195 -23.27 0.60 -1.63
CA LEU A 195 -23.61 0.51 -0.21
C LEU A 195 -24.41 -0.75 0.12
N GLU A 196 -25.23 -1.26 -0.81
CA GLU A 196 -25.99 -2.50 -0.64
C GLU A 196 -25.08 -3.73 -0.46
N HIS A 197 -23.83 -3.65 -0.91
CA HIS A 197 -22.84 -4.73 -0.80
C HIS A 197 -21.91 -4.57 0.43
N ILE A 198 -22.12 -3.54 1.26
CA ILE A 198 -21.30 -3.28 2.43
C ILE A 198 -22.15 -3.51 3.70
N PRO A 199 -21.94 -4.61 4.45
CA PRO A 199 -22.70 -4.89 5.67
C PRO A 199 -22.72 -3.74 6.70
N LEU A 200 -21.62 -2.97 6.83
CA LEU A 200 -21.60 -1.80 7.71
C LEU A 200 -22.36 -0.58 7.16
N GLY A 201 -22.95 -0.65 5.95
CA GLY A 201 -23.83 0.37 5.37
C GLY A 201 -23.16 1.71 5.06
N ARG A 202 -21.84 1.79 5.09
CA ARG A 202 -21.08 3.00 4.76
C ARG A 202 -19.82 2.70 3.94
N LEU A 203 -19.35 3.66 3.18
CA LEU A 203 -17.99 3.62 2.66
C LEU A 203 -16.99 3.70 3.83
N GLY A 204 -15.84 3.04 3.68
CA GLY A 204 -14.72 3.25 4.59
C GLY A 204 -14.13 4.65 4.40
N SER A 205 -13.50 5.19 5.44
CA SER A 205 -12.69 6.40 5.34
C SER A 205 -11.22 6.05 5.07
N VAL A 206 -10.44 7.02 4.62
CA VAL A 206 -8.98 6.82 4.47
C VAL A 206 -8.31 6.59 5.83
N GLU A 207 -8.89 7.11 6.91
CA GLU A 207 -8.46 6.92 8.29
C GLU A 207 -8.70 5.49 8.78
N ASP A 208 -9.79 4.81 8.35
CA ASP A 208 -10.03 3.39 8.66
C ASP A 208 -8.85 2.54 8.15
N VAL A 209 -8.34 2.83 6.95
CA VAL A 209 -7.18 2.13 6.38
C VAL A 209 -5.88 2.54 7.06
N ALA A 210 -5.69 3.84 7.34
CA ALA A 210 -4.47 4.35 7.96
C ALA A 210 -4.27 3.78 9.38
N ALA A 211 -5.35 3.66 10.17
CA ALA A 211 -5.31 3.05 11.50
C ALA A 211 -4.87 1.56 11.44
N ALA A 212 -5.38 0.80 10.47
CA ALA A 212 -4.98 -0.59 10.25
C ALA A 212 -3.49 -0.71 9.89
N VAL A 213 -2.99 0.19 9.04
CA VAL A 213 -1.56 0.25 8.66
C VAL A 213 -0.70 0.63 9.87
N ALA A 214 -1.09 1.63 10.65
CA ALA A 214 -0.35 2.04 11.84
C ALA A 214 -0.28 0.91 12.89
N TYR A 215 -1.36 0.15 13.06
CA TYR A 215 -1.35 -1.04 13.89
C TYR A 215 -0.34 -2.08 13.41
N LEU A 216 -0.38 -2.46 12.13
CA LEU A 216 0.55 -3.44 11.55
C LEU A 216 2.01 -2.95 11.54
N ALA A 217 2.24 -1.64 11.48
CA ALA A 217 3.56 -1.03 11.59
C ALA A 217 4.12 -1.05 13.02
N SER A 218 3.26 -1.19 14.03
CA SER A 218 3.63 -1.06 15.43
C SER A 218 4.27 -2.33 16.01
N PRO A 219 4.97 -2.23 17.15
CA PRO A 219 5.44 -3.40 17.89
C PRO A 219 4.32 -4.33 18.36
N ALA A 220 3.09 -3.81 18.57
CA ALA A 220 1.94 -4.61 19.00
C ALA A 220 1.53 -5.67 17.98
N ALA A 221 1.82 -5.46 16.70
CA ALA A 221 1.58 -6.43 15.62
C ALA A 221 2.80 -7.33 15.33
N GLY A 222 3.76 -7.40 16.26
CA GLY A 222 5.02 -8.14 16.04
C GLY A 222 4.86 -9.65 15.82
N TYR A 223 3.71 -10.23 16.17
CA TYR A 223 3.40 -11.66 15.94
C TYR A 223 2.43 -11.88 14.76
N ILE A 224 2.18 -10.84 13.96
CA ILE A 224 1.31 -10.91 12.77
C ILE A 224 2.20 -10.80 11.53
N THR A 225 2.28 -11.87 10.75
CA THR A 225 3.00 -11.88 9.47
C THR A 225 2.33 -12.81 8.47
N GLY A 226 2.39 -12.48 7.17
CA GLY A 226 1.71 -13.20 6.10
C GLY A 226 0.19 -13.01 6.07
N ALA A 227 -0.35 -12.12 6.90
CA ALA A 227 -1.78 -11.90 7.02
C ALA A 227 -2.31 -10.92 5.96
N VAL A 228 -3.61 -11.04 5.68
CA VAL A 228 -4.40 -10.05 4.94
C VAL A 228 -5.42 -9.46 5.89
N LEU A 229 -5.22 -8.20 6.29
CA LEU A 229 -6.18 -7.48 7.12
C LEU A 229 -7.20 -6.80 6.21
N HIS A 230 -8.42 -7.31 6.21
CA HIS A 230 -9.53 -6.75 5.45
C HIS A 230 -10.11 -5.51 6.14
N VAL A 231 -10.13 -4.36 5.42
CA VAL A 231 -10.71 -3.09 5.87
C VAL A 231 -11.79 -2.70 4.85
N ASN A 232 -12.91 -3.43 4.86
CA ASN A 232 -13.86 -3.38 3.76
C ASN A 232 -15.34 -3.36 4.21
N GLY A 233 -15.61 -3.14 5.50
CA GLY A 233 -16.97 -3.06 6.02
C GLY A 233 -17.77 -4.36 5.92
N GLY A 234 -17.09 -5.51 5.75
CA GLY A 234 -17.73 -6.82 5.59
C GLY A 234 -18.04 -7.21 4.14
N MET A 235 -17.63 -6.43 3.13
CA MET A 235 -17.82 -6.79 1.71
C MET A 235 -17.21 -8.14 1.34
N TYR A 236 -16.15 -8.51 1.99
CA TYR A 236 -15.48 -9.79 1.83
C TYR A 236 -15.05 -10.28 3.21
N MET A 237 -15.42 -11.49 3.54
CA MET A 237 -15.10 -12.19 4.78
C MET A 237 -14.35 -13.47 4.41
N SER A 238 -13.13 -13.66 4.94
CA SER A 238 -12.28 -14.84 4.71
C SER A 238 -12.11 -15.63 5.99
#